data_5a9c4fc7944de0b29c2521f86361ece9
#
_entry.id   5a9c4fc7944de0b29c2521f86361ece9
#
_cell.length_a   1.000
_cell.length_b   1.000
_cell.length_c   1.000
_cell.angle_alpha   90.00
_cell.angle_beta   90.00
_cell.angle_gamma   90.00
#
_symmetry.space_group_name_H-M   'P 1'
#
loop_
_entity.id
_entity.type
_entity.pdbx_description
1 polymer ?
#
loop_
_entity_poly.entity_id
_entity_poly.type
_entity_poly.pdbx_seq_one_letter_code
_entity_poly.pdbx_strand_id
1 'polypeptide(L)'
;PDGWHVPSDAEWTELENYVSSQSQYVCSSSTSKIAKALASETGWEPDDEECAVGNNPSANNATGFSARPAGGYFGDYSGFGYSAYFWSATQSDSDNAYDRSLYYYYAYVNRYNYNKSSGYSVRCVRD
;
A
#
# COMPACT_ATOMS: atom_id res chain seq x y z
N PRO A 1 16.10 11.93 5.42
CA PRO A 1 17.53 11.82 5.74
C PRO A 1 18.36 11.92 4.46
N ASP A 2 19.61 12.31 4.56
CA ASP A 2 20.53 12.35 3.42
C ASP A 2 20.60 10.97 2.74
N GLY A 3 20.52 10.94 1.42
CA GLY A 3 20.51 9.69 0.64
C GLY A 3 19.16 8.94 0.65
N TRP A 4 18.08 9.59 1.08
CA TRP A 4 16.72 9.04 1.07
C TRP A 4 15.70 10.11 0.66
N HIS A 5 14.66 9.70 -0.05
CA HIS A 5 13.55 10.57 -0.40
C HIS A 5 12.19 9.90 -0.24
N VAL A 6 11.13 10.70 -0.19
CA VAL A 6 9.75 10.20 -0.27
C VAL A 6 9.48 9.81 -1.73
N PRO A 7 9.05 8.58 -2.02
CA PRO A 7 8.88 8.14 -3.40
C PRO A 7 7.84 9.00 -4.14
N SER A 8 8.14 9.29 -5.39
CA SER A 8 7.20 9.89 -6.32
C SER A 8 6.09 8.91 -6.70
N ASP A 9 5.02 9.41 -7.30
CA ASP A 9 3.96 8.58 -7.88
C ASP A 9 4.50 7.62 -8.97
N ALA A 10 5.48 8.07 -9.75
CA ALA A 10 6.13 7.25 -10.76
C ALA A 10 6.96 6.09 -10.15
N GLU A 11 7.67 6.32 -9.07
CA GLU A 11 8.43 5.28 -8.36
C GLU A 11 7.52 4.25 -7.69
N TRP A 12 6.36 4.67 -7.16
CA TRP A 12 5.34 3.74 -6.71
C TRP A 12 4.83 2.86 -7.87
N THR A 13 4.57 3.45 -9.02
CA THR A 13 4.15 2.73 -10.23
C THR A 13 5.24 1.74 -10.69
N GLU A 14 6.51 2.11 -10.62
CA GLU A 14 7.64 1.21 -10.94
C GLU A 14 7.67 0.00 -9.99
N LEU A 15 7.50 0.20 -8.69
CA LEU A 15 7.38 -0.88 -7.71
C LEU A 15 6.23 -1.81 -8.05
N GLU A 16 5.04 -1.27 -8.32
CA GLU A 16 3.85 -2.07 -8.65
C GLU A 16 4.05 -2.87 -9.93
N ASN A 17 4.63 -2.27 -10.97
CA ASN A 17 4.95 -2.94 -12.23
C ASN A 17 5.96 -4.07 -12.03
N TYR A 18 6.99 -3.86 -11.22
CA TYR A 18 7.94 -4.92 -10.89
C TYR A 18 7.25 -6.09 -10.18
N VAL A 19 6.48 -5.81 -9.13
CA VAL A 19 5.76 -6.86 -8.39
C VAL A 19 4.79 -7.63 -9.29
N SER A 20 4.05 -6.91 -10.14
CA SER A 20 3.11 -7.50 -11.12
C SER A 20 3.80 -8.41 -12.15
N SER A 21 5.05 -8.12 -12.48
CA SER A 21 5.82 -8.91 -13.46
C SER A 21 6.35 -10.24 -12.92
N GLN A 22 6.31 -10.43 -11.61
CA GLN A 22 6.87 -11.61 -10.93
C GLN A 22 5.74 -12.59 -10.55
N SER A 23 5.71 -13.76 -11.16
CA SER A 23 4.63 -14.75 -10.96
C SER A 23 4.45 -15.17 -9.49
N GLN A 24 5.53 -15.17 -8.69
CA GLN A 24 5.50 -15.51 -7.28
C GLN A 24 4.84 -14.43 -6.39
N TYR A 25 4.61 -13.22 -6.91
CA TYR A 25 4.03 -12.12 -6.17
C TYR A 25 2.57 -11.83 -6.53
N VAL A 26 2.07 -12.47 -7.58
CA VAL A 26 0.67 -12.28 -8.00
C VAL A 26 -0.22 -13.39 -7.45
N CYS A 27 -1.42 -13.04 -7.02
CA CYS A 27 -2.40 -13.99 -6.53
C CYS A 27 -3.30 -14.47 -7.67
N SER A 28 -3.57 -15.78 -7.71
CA SER A 28 -4.45 -16.42 -8.72
C SER A 28 -4.08 -16.05 -10.17
N SER A 29 -2.78 -15.92 -10.45
CA SER A 29 -2.24 -15.56 -11.78
C SER A 29 -2.75 -14.22 -12.36
N SER A 30 -3.30 -13.35 -11.52
CA SER A 30 -3.77 -12.02 -11.93
C SER A 30 -2.75 -10.96 -11.59
N THR A 31 -2.14 -10.34 -12.58
CA THR A 31 -1.06 -9.35 -12.43
C THR A 31 -1.46 -8.09 -11.65
N SER A 32 -2.75 -7.81 -11.49
CA SER A 32 -3.24 -6.72 -10.67
C SER A 32 -3.43 -7.08 -9.18
N LYS A 33 -3.48 -8.38 -8.84
CA LYS A 33 -3.70 -8.86 -7.46
C LYS A 33 -2.37 -9.02 -6.72
N ILE A 34 -1.77 -7.90 -6.34
CA ILE A 34 -0.43 -7.82 -5.75
C ILE A 34 -0.41 -7.35 -4.29
N ALA A 35 -1.54 -6.93 -3.72
CA ALA A 35 -1.57 -6.33 -2.40
C ALA A 35 -1.06 -7.28 -1.30
N LYS A 36 -1.39 -8.58 -1.36
CA LYS A 36 -0.88 -9.58 -0.41
C LYS A 36 0.65 -9.65 -0.38
N ALA A 37 1.29 -9.55 -1.53
CA ALA A 37 2.76 -9.61 -1.61
C ALA A 37 3.45 -8.44 -0.91
N LEU A 38 2.77 -7.31 -0.78
CA LEU A 38 3.28 -6.09 -0.16
C LEU A 38 2.83 -5.93 1.31
N ALA A 39 1.70 -6.52 1.70
CA ALA A 39 1.11 -6.39 3.02
C ALA A 39 1.91 -7.14 4.10
N SER A 40 1.91 -6.65 5.34
CA SER A 40 2.48 -7.37 6.48
C SER A 40 1.72 -8.65 6.80
N GLU A 41 2.38 -9.60 7.43
CA GLU A 41 1.81 -10.90 7.85
C GLU A 41 0.85 -10.78 9.03
N THR A 42 0.84 -9.65 9.72
CA THR A 42 0.07 -9.44 10.95
C THR A 42 -0.61 -8.08 10.98
N GLY A 43 -1.64 -7.97 11.82
CA GLY A 43 -2.32 -6.72 12.14
C GLY A 43 -3.55 -6.42 11.27
N TRP A 44 -3.77 -7.18 10.21
CA TRP A 44 -4.92 -7.02 9.33
C TRP A 44 -6.17 -7.71 9.88
N GLU A 45 -7.32 -7.06 9.75
CA GLU A 45 -8.62 -7.70 9.99
C GLU A 45 -8.82 -8.87 9.02
N PRO A 46 -9.50 -9.95 9.46
CA PRO A 46 -9.74 -11.11 8.61
C PRO A 46 -10.77 -10.82 7.50
N ASP A 47 -10.57 -11.48 6.37
CA ASP A 47 -11.50 -11.46 5.24
C ASP A 47 -11.52 -12.82 4.54
N ASP A 48 -12.65 -13.19 3.92
CA ASP A 48 -12.84 -14.47 3.24
C ASP A 48 -12.63 -14.40 1.73
N GLU A 49 -12.51 -13.19 1.16
CA GLU A 49 -12.33 -13.02 -0.28
C GLU A 49 -10.96 -13.53 -0.72
N GLU A 50 -10.93 -14.37 -1.74
CA GLU A 50 -9.69 -14.90 -2.31
C GLU A 50 -8.76 -13.76 -2.75
N CYS A 51 -7.50 -13.86 -2.40
CA CYS A 51 -6.47 -12.84 -2.67
C CYS A 51 -6.59 -11.53 -1.87
N ALA A 52 -7.64 -11.32 -1.07
CA ALA A 52 -7.70 -10.18 -0.18
C ALA A 52 -6.55 -10.21 0.85
N VAL A 53 -6.08 -9.05 1.27
CA VAL A 53 -4.98 -8.93 2.24
C VAL A 53 -5.32 -9.64 3.56
N GLY A 54 -6.58 -9.54 4.03
CA GLY A 54 -7.06 -10.18 5.25
C GLY A 54 -7.29 -11.70 5.14
N ASN A 55 -7.24 -12.26 3.93
CA ASN A 55 -7.37 -13.70 3.73
C ASN A 55 -6.03 -14.39 4.01
N ASN A 56 -5.96 -15.19 5.09
CA ASN A 56 -4.73 -15.86 5.51
C ASN A 56 -3.51 -14.91 5.53
N PRO A 57 -3.47 -13.89 6.42
CA PRO A 57 -2.39 -12.90 6.43
C PRO A 57 -0.97 -13.47 6.60
N SER A 58 -0.83 -14.66 7.21
CA SER A 58 0.46 -15.34 7.34
C SER A 58 1.11 -15.69 6.00
N ALA A 59 0.35 -15.69 4.91
CA ALA A 59 0.84 -15.88 3.54
C ALA A 59 1.16 -14.56 2.80
N ASN A 60 1.05 -13.42 3.48
CA ASN A 60 1.41 -12.12 2.93
C ASN A 60 2.93 -11.92 2.87
N ASN A 61 3.34 -10.76 2.39
CA ASN A 61 4.70 -10.21 2.49
C ASN A 61 5.80 -10.92 1.69
N ALA A 62 5.44 -11.56 0.60
CA ALA A 62 6.42 -12.25 -0.26
C ALA A 62 7.55 -11.31 -0.76
N THR A 63 7.30 -10.01 -0.86
CA THR A 63 8.29 -9.00 -1.26
C THR A 63 9.17 -8.51 -0.11
N GLY A 64 8.78 -8.73 1.16
CA GLY A 64 9.42 -8.13 2.32
C GLY A 64 9.06 -6.66 2.55
N PHE A 65 8.12 -6.09 1.79
CA PHE A 65 7.72 -4.68 1.94
C PHE A 65 7.06 -4.39 3.31
N SER A 66 6.25 -5.32 3.82
CA SER A 66 5.62 -5.24 5.15
C SER A 66 4.73 -4.02 5.36
N ALA A 67 3.84 -3.72 4.43
CA ALA A 67 2.83 -2.66 4.62
C ALA A 67 1.93 -3.00 5.82
N ARG A 68 1.98 -2.17 6.87
CA ARG A 68 1.19 -2.37 8.09
C ARG A 68 -0.13 -1.60 8.02
N PRO A 69 -1.23 -2.16 8.54
CA PRO A 69 -2.54 -1.49 8.55
C PRO A 69 -2.62 -0.41 9.63
N ALA A 70 -1.83 0.63 9.48
CA ALA A 70 -1.73 1.73 10.44
C ALA A 70 -2.92 2.71 10.37
N GLY A 71 -3.81 2.56 9.36
CA GLY A 71 -4.87 3.53 9.12
C GLY A 71 -4.33 4.88 8.67
N GLY A 72 -5.09 5.93 8.94
CA GLY A 72 -4.74 7.30 8.61
C GLY A 72 -5.41 8.30 9.55
N TYR A 73 -5.05 9.57 9.38
CA TYR A 73 -5.67 10.70 10.07
C TYR A 73 -6.49 11.54 9.07
N PHE A 74 -7.77 11.70 9.32
CA PHE A 74 -8.74 12.42 8.47
C PHE A 74 -9.52 13.47 9.28
N GLY A 75 -8.87 14.14 10.23
CA GLY A 75 -9.50 14.94 11.28
C GLY A 75 -9.59 14.14 12.58
N ASP A 76 -9.59 12.82 12.49
CA ASP A 76 -9.43 11.85 13.57
C ASP A 76 -8.69 10.63 13.05
N TYR A 77 -8.10 9.83 13.93
CA TYR A 77 -7.45 8.56 13.57
C TYR A 77 -8.49 7.48 13.27
N SER A 78 -8.34 6.82 12.13
CA SER A 78 -9.24 5.71 11.76
C SER A 78 -8.55 4.67 10.87
N GLY A 79 -9.18 3.50 10.75
CA GLY A 79 -8.72 2.44 9.84
C GLY A 79 -7.57 1.59 10.35
N PHE A 80 -7.19 1.68 11.62
CA PHE A 80 -6.21 0.77 12.22
C PHE A 80 -6.70 -0.69 12.12
N GLY A 81 -5.87 -1.57 11.59
CA GLY A 81 -6.24 -2.95 11.27
C GLY A 81 -6.92 -3.13 9.90
N TYR A 82 -7.50 -2.09 9.34
CA TYR A 82 -8.31 -2.13 8.12
C TYR A 82 -7.57 -1.65 6.87
N SER A 83 -6.69 -0.66 7.02
CA SER A 83 -6.11 0.04 5.89
C SER A 83 -4.66 0.46 6.13
N ALA A 84 -3.87 0.44 5.06
CA ALA A 84 -2.55 1.07 5.01
C ALA A 84 -2.57 2.16 3.95
N TYR A 85 -2.12 3.36 4.29
CA TYR A 85 -2.03 4.50 3.39
C TYR A 85 -0.61 5.02 3.35
N PHE A 86 -0.10 5.30 2.15
CA PHE A 86 1.24 5.83 1.94
C PHE A 86 1.20 7.03 1.01
N TRP A 87 1.76 8.15 1.45
CA TRP A 87 1.96 9.31 0.59
C TRP A 87 2.98 9.05 -0.51
N SER A 88 2.74 9.62 -1.67
CA SER A 88 3.80 9.94 -2.63
C SER A 88 4.23 11.40 -2.47
N ALA A 89 5.41 11.73 -3.03
CA ALA A 89 5.90 13.11 -3.10
C ALA A 89 5.24 13.93 -4.22
N THR A 90 4.38 13.30 -5.04
CA THR A 90 3.76 13.92 -6.20
C THR A 90 2.41 14.52 -5.86
N GLN A 91 2.26 15.82 -5.98
CA GLN A 91 0.94 16.45 -5.86
C GLN A 91 0.11 16.24 -7.13
N SER A 92 -1.19 16.10 -6.98
CA SER A 92 -2.16 16.10 -8.08
C SER A 92 -2.65 17.51 -8.41
N ASP A 93 -2.72 18.36 -7.37
CA ASP A 93 -3.04 19.79 -7.46
C ASP A 93 -2.50 20.54 -6.23
N SER A 94 -2.92 21.79 -6.01
CA SER A 94 -2.46 22.62 -4.87
C SER A 94 -2.79 22.00 -3.51
N ASP A 95 -3.90 21.30 -3.39
CA ASP A 95 -4.47 20.81 -2.13
C ASP A 95 -4.30 19.31 -1.92
N ASN A 96 -4.07 18.54 -2.99
CA ASN A 96 -4.06 17.10 -3.00
C ASN A 96 -2.73 16.51 -3.48
N ALA A 97 -2.40 15.33 -2.98
CA ALA A 97 -1.26 14.53 -3.43
C ALA A 97 -1.71 13.09 -3.71
N TYR A 98 -0.95 12.40 -4.57
CA TYR A 98 -1.19 10.99 -4.84
C TYR A 98 -0.75 10.13 -3.66
N ASP A 99 -1.50 9.05 -3.45
CA ASP A 99 -1.24 8.04 -2.44
C ASP A 99 -1.28 6.62 -3.01
N ARG A 100 -0.86 5.67 -2.19
CA ARG A 100 -1.14 4.24 -2.37
C ARG A 100 -1.82 3.73 -1.13
N SER A 101 -2.83 2.85 -1.34
CA SER A 101 -3.55 2.25 -0.22
C SER A 101 -3.80 0.76 -0.43
N LEU A 102 -3.77 0.03 0.68
CA LEU A 102 -4.14 -1.36 0.79
C LEU A 102 -5.29 -1.47 1.79
N TYR A 103 -6.29 -2.32 1.50
CA TYR A 103 -7.43 -2.60 2.37
C TYR A 103 -7.50 -4.09 2.69
N TYR A 104 -7.91 -4.43 3.91
CA TYR A 104 -7.98 -5.81 4.38
C TYR A 104 -8.82 -6.73 3.47
N TYR A 105 -9.90 -6.19 2.88
CA TYR A 105 -10.86 -6.90 2.01
C TYR A 105 -10.48 -6.88 0.52
N TYR A 106 -9.31 -6.36 0.15
CA TYR A 106 -8.98 -6.06 -1.26
C TYR A 106 -7.68 -6.74 -1.69
N ALA A 107 -7.65 -7.17 -2.95
CA ALA A 107 -6.49 -7.83 -3.56
C ALA A 107 -5.54 -6.86 -4.28
N TYR A 108 -5.97 -5.63 -4.50
CA TYR A 108 -5.30 -4.63 -5.33
C TYR A 108 -4.64 -3.54 -4.49
N VAL A 109 -3.56 -2.98 -5.00
CA VAL A 109 -3.03 -1.70 -4.53
C VAL A 109 -3.80 -0.59 -5.23
N ASN A 110 -4.35 0.35 -4.45
CA ASN A 110 -5.12 1.45 -4.98
C ASN A 110 -4.23 2.69 -5.10
N ARG A 111 -4.45 3.45 -6.17
CA ARG A 111 -3.87 4.77 -6.40
C ARG A 111 -4.99 5.79 -6.41
N TYR A 112 -4.95 6.69 -5.45
CA TYR A 112 -5.87 7.82 -5.38
C TYR A 112 -5.09 9.12 -5.21
N ASN A 113 -5.78 10.22 -5.04
CA ASN A 113 -5.24 11.46 -4.50
C ASN A 113 -6.14 11.92 -3.35
N TYR A 114 -5.53 12.52 -2.36
CA TYR A 114 -6.23 12.95 -1.16
C TYR A 114 -5.66 14.27 -0.65
N ASN A 115 -6.45 14.95 0.20
CA ASN A 115 -6.07 16.25 0.75
C ASN A 115 -4.79 16.13 1.59
N LYS A 116 -3.83 17.03 1.35
CA LYS A 116 -2.53 17.06 2.03
C LYS A 116 -2.63 17.30 3.55
N SER A 117 -3.80 17.73 4.06
CA SER A 117 -4.06 17.83 5.50
C SER A 117 -4.29 16.47 6.17
N SER A 118 -4.49 15.40 5.40
CA SER A 118 -4.60 14.04 5.93
C SER A 118 -3.25 13.49 6.37
N GLY A 119 -3.26 12.65 7.39
CA GLY A 119 -2.05 11.99 7.88
C GLY A 119 -1.95 10.56 7.38
N TYR A 120 -0.96 10.27 6.53
CA TYR A 120 -0.64 8.93 6.02
C TYR A 120 0.78 8.53 6.38
N SER A 121 1.06 7.24 6.29
CA SER A 121 2.42 6.74 6.46
C SER A 121 3.33 7.24 5.34
N VAL A 122 4.62 7.33 5.66
CA VAL A 122 5.68 7.64 4.69
C VAL A 122 6.66 6.48 4.66
N ARG A 123 6.99 6.01 3.46
CA ARG A 123 8.01 4.99 3.21
C ARG A 123 9.06 5.57 2.28
N CYS A 124 10.19 6.01 2.85
CA CYS A 124 11.29 6.54 2.04
C CYS A 124 11.97 5.45 1.21
N VAL A 125 12.49 5.84 0.06
CA VAL A 125 13.37 5.03 -0.78
C VAL A 125 14.77 5.62 -0.77
N ARG A 126 15.76 4.77 -0.98
CA ARG A 126 17.16 5.16 -1.03
C ARG A 126 17.51 5.69 -2.42
N ASP A 127 18.28 6.78 -2.45
CA ASP A 127 18.80 7.39 -3.68
C ASP A 127 19.73 6.45 -4.44
#